data_751692a0dc7971d3c60cf1f3b54d91f6
#
_entry.id   751692a0dc7971d3c60cf1f3b54d91f6
#
_cell.length_a   1.000
_cell.length_b   1.000
_cell.length_c   1.000
_cell.angle_alpha   90.00
_cell.angle_beta   90.00
_cell.angle_gamma   90.00
#
_symmetry.space_group_name_H-M   'P 1'
#
loop_
_entity.id
_entity.type
_entity.pdbx_description
1 polymer ?
#
loop_
_entity_poly.entity_id
_entity_poly.type
_entity_poly.pdbx_seq_one_letter_code
_entity_poly.pdbx_strand_id
1 'polypeptide(L)'
;TARPQSDLSQASGPRLRIWRSRVAWLVTIFMGFQSILFYVSISWLPDILQERGMNAEQAGWMLSPMQLVSMAGSFLMPLFAARSDNQKWLTAASAALCVIGFGGIWAGSVSLAPLFILLLGVGSGSTFGLAIVFFSLRSRTTEQASALSGMAQSIGYILAAFGPTLFGYLHDLSGNWDTPLAVITGVSIITALFGYAAGRKGDVDAR
;
A
#
# COMPACT_ATOMS: atom_id res chain seq x y z
N THR A 1 -51.43 -17.64 -9.96
CA THR A 1 -50.18 -17.05 -10.47
C THR A 1 -49.12 -17.14 -9.38
N ALA A 2 -48.37 -18.24 -9.39
CA ALA A 2 -47.27 -18.47 -8.47
C ALA A 2 -46.02 -17.64 -8.93
N ARG A 3 -45.45 -16.81 -8.06
CA ARG A 3 -44.17 -16.18 -8.25
C ARG A 3 -43.08 -17.26 -8.18
N PRO A 4 -42.06 -17.25 -9.06
CA PRO A 4 -40.94 -18.18 -8.97
C PRO A 4 -40.10 -17.82 -7.74
N GLN A 5 -39.94 -18.78 -6.83
CA GLN A 5 -39.07 -18.68 -5.63
C GLN A 5 -37.60 -18.95 -5.95
N SER A 6 -37.13 -18.77 -7.19
CA SER A 6 -35.81 -19.19 -7.63
C SER A 6 -34.69 -18.15 -7.45
N ASP A 7 -34.99 -16.90 -7.00
CA ASP A 7 -33.98 -15.83 -6.99
C ASP A 7 -33.24 -15.59 -5.67
N LEU A 8 -33.61 -16.27 -4.58
CA LEU A 8 -32.94 -16.04 -3.27
C LEU A 8 -31.74 -16.95 -3.00
N SER A 9 -31.56 -18.02 -3.76
CA SER A 9 -30.45 -18.96 -3.54
C SER A 9 -29.15 -18.58 -4.28
N GLN A 10 -29.20 -17.66 -5.25
CA GLN A 10 -28.04 -17.25 -6.02
C GLN A 10 -27.25 -16.09 -5.40
N ALA A 11 -27.79 -15.39 -4.40
CA ALA A 11 -27.16 -14.21 -3.80
C ALA A 11 -26.03 -14.52 -2.78
N SER A 12 -25.85 -15.77 -2.38
CA SER A 12 -24.89 -16.14 -1.31
C SER A 12 -23.58 -16.82 -1.78
N GLY A 13 -23.45 -17.13 -3.08
CA GLY A 13 -22.32 -17.92 -3.59
C GLY A 13 -20.97 -17.20 -3.72
N PRO A 14 -20.84 -16.09 -4.46
CA PRO A 14 -19.54 -15.51 -4.78
C PRO A 14 -18.88 -14.75 -3.60
N ARG A 15 -19.66 -14.02 -2.81
CA ARG A 15 -19.14 -13.19 -1.71
C ARG A 15 -18.51 -13.99 -0.59
N LEU A 16 -19.11 -15.10 -0.18
CA LEU A 16 -18.57 -15.96 0.89
C LEU A 16 -17.28 -16.69 0.46
N ARG A 17 -17.07 -16.93 -0.82
CA ARG A 17 -15.85 -17.59 -1.33
C ARG A 17 -14.63 -16.68 -1.25
N ILE A 18 -14.78 -15.36 -1.42
CA ILE A 18 -13.66 -14.39 -1.37
C ILE A 18 -13.01 -14.37 0.03
N TRP A 19 -13.80 -14.41 1.10
CA TRP A 19 -13.29 -14.44 2.48
C TRP A 19 -12.45 -15.68 2.79
N ARG A 20 -12.61 -16.76 2.03
CA ARG A 20 -11.83 -17.99 2.17
C ARG A 20 -10.65 -18.07 1.20
N SER A 21 -10.51 -17.10 0.31
CA SER A 21 -9.44 -17.08 -0.68
C SER A 21 -8.14 -16.55 -0.09
N ARG A 22 -7.08 -17.35 -0.21
CA ARG A 22 -5.72 -16.93 0.17
C ARG A 22 -5.26 -15.71 -0.64
N VAL A 23 -5.57 -15.68 -1.94
CA VAL A 23 -5.20 -14.58 -2.83
C VAL A 23 -5.91 -13.28 -2.40
N ALA A 24 -7.20 -13.36 -2.04
CA ALA A 24 -7.94 -12.19 -1.56
C ALA A 24 -7.32 -11.61 -0.28
N TRP A 25 -6.90 -12.43 0.65
CA TRP A 25 -6.21 -11.97 1.86
C TRP A 25 -4.83 -11.37 1.57
N LEU A 26 -4.05 -11.96 0.65
CA LEU A 26 -2.77 -11.38 0.25
C LEU A 26 -2.92 -9.98 -0.36
N VAL A 27 -3.91 -9.79 -1.23
CA VAL A 27 -4.24 -8.47 -1.81
C VAL A 27 -4.73 -7.49 -0.73
N THR A 28 -5.57 -7.97 0.20
CA THR A 28 -6.11 -7.15 1.31
C THR A 28 -5.00 -6.67 2.23
N ILE A 29 -4.11 -7.56 2.64
CA ILE A 29 -2.99 -7.23 3.53
C ILE A 29 -2.01 -6.28 2.82
N PHE A 30 -1.69 -6.55 1.54
CA PHE A 30 -0.86 -5.67 0.75
C PHE A 30 -1.47 -4.27 0.62
N MET A 31 -2.78 -4.17 0.36
CA MET A 31 -3.52 -2.90 0.33
C MET A 31 -3.43 -2.15 1.66
N GLY A 32 -3.58 -2.85 2.79
CA GLY A 32 -3.50 -2.24 4.11
C GLY A 32 -2.11 -1.71 4.43
N PHE A 33 -1.07 -2.53 4.26
CA PHE A 33 0.29 -2.12 4.58
C PHE A 33 0.81 -0.98 3.69
N GLN A 34 0.57 -1.03 2.37
CA GLN A 34 0.94 0.08 1.50
C GLN A 34 0.20 1.38 1.88
N SER A 35 -1.06 1.29 2.33
CA SER A 35 -1.82 2.45 2.81
C SER A 35 -1.26 3.01 4.13
N ILE A 36 -0.79 2.16 5.05
CA ILE A 36 -0.07 2.60 6.26
C ILE A 36 1.14 3.45 5.87
N LEU A 37 1.98 2.96 4.93
CA LEU A 37 3.17 3.69 4.48
C LEU A 37 2.80 5.07 3.95
N PHE A 38 1.74 5.16 3.15
CA PHE A 38 1.27 6.42 2.59
C PHE A 38 0.78 7.38 3.68
N TYR A 39 -0.13 6.94 4.55
CA TYR A 39 -0.72 7.82 5.57
C TYR A 39 0.31 8.26 6.62
N VAL A 40 1.23 7.39 7.01
CA VAL A 40 2.34 7.76 7.91
C VAL A 40 3.22 8.82 7.24
N SER A 41 3.54 8.67 5.94
CA SER A 41 4.35 9.64 5.21
C SER A 41 3.71 11.03 5.22
N ILE A 42 2.44 11.15 4.84
CA ILE A 42 1.79 12.46 4.77
C ILE A 42 1.55 13.10 6.14
N SER A 43 1.41 12.28 7.19
CA SER A 43 1.16 12.78 8.55
C SER A 43 2.43 13.24 9.26
N TRP A 44 3.55 12.53 9.11
CA TRP A 44 4.70 12.71 9.97
C TRP A 44 6.01 13.11 9.27
N LEU A 45 6.05 13.01 7.92
CA LEU A 45 7.28 13.34 7.19
C LEU A 45 7.77 14.77 7.43
N PRO A 46 6.92 15.82 7.47
CA PRO A 46 7.38 17.16 7.77
C PRO A 46 8.02 17.28 9.15
N ASP A 47 7.43 16.65 10.18
CA ASP A 47 7.95 16.70 11.54
C ASP A 47 9.30 15.99 11.66
N ILE A 48 9.44 14.82 11.03
CA ILE A 48 10.70 14.08 10.96
C ILE A 48 11.80 14.93 10.31
N LEU A 49 11.49 15.62 9.22
CA LEU A 49 12.45 16.46 8.51
C LEU A 49 12.85 17.70 9.31
N GLN A 50 11.90 18.29 10.06
CA GLN A 50 12.18 19.42 10.93
C GLN A 50 13.11 19.02 12.09
N GLU A 51 12.85 17.90 12.77
CA GLU A 51 13.73 17.42 13.84
C GLU A 51 15.15 17.10 13.33
N ARG A 52 15.25 16.71 12.03
CA ARG A 52 16.55 16.49 11.37
C ARG A 52 17.24 17.76 10.89
N GLY A 53 16.70 18.95 11.20
CA GLY A 53 17.32 20.25 10.93
C GLY A 53 16.84 20.95 9.66
N MET A 54 15.78 20.48 9.00
CA MET A 54 15.13 21.20 7.91
C MET A 54 14.18 22.26 8.50
N ASN A 55 14.11 23.46 7.90
CA ASN A 55 13.12 24.42 8.37
C ASN A 55 11.70 23.99 8.02
N ALA A 56 10.68 24.50 8.74
CA ALA A 56 9.30 24.10 8.63
C ALA A 56 8.72 24.28 7.21
N GLU A 57 9.09 25.38 6.54
CA GLU A 57 8.65 25.66 5.19
C GLU A 57 9.20 24.64 4.19
N GLN A 58 10.51 24.37 4.22
CA GLN A 58 11.16 23.38 3.37
C GLN A 58 10.60 21.98 3.63
N ALA A 59 10.44 21.59 4.89
CA ALA A 59 9.88 20.28 5.26
C ALA A 59 8.46 20.08 4.72
N GLY A 60 7.61 21.09 4.84
CA GLY A 60 6.25 21.07 4.27
C GLY A 60 6.24 20.99 2.73
N TRP A 61 7.12 21.74 2.07
CA TRP A 61 7.25 21.71 0.62
C TRP A 61 7.67 20.35 0.07
N MET A 62 8.39 19.52 0.85
CA MET A 62 8.81 18.18 0.42
C MET A 62 7.64 17.22 0.13
N LEU A 63 6.46 17.47 0.69
CA LEU A 63 5.28 16.65 0.38
C LEU A 63 4.80 16.84 -1.06
N SER A 64 4.95 18.03 -1.64
CA SER A 64 4.46 18.33 -2.99
C SER A 64 5.14 17.49 -4.07
N PRO A 65 6.48 17.46 -4.20
CA PRO A 65 7.15 16.59 -5.16
C PRO A 65 6.91 15.09 -4.87
N MET A 66 6.84 14.69 -3.60
CA MET A 66 6.47 13.31 -3.25
C MET A 66 5.11 12.92 -3.83
N GLN A 67 4.09 13.78 -3.67
CA GLN A 67 2.75 13.51 -4.18
C GLN A 67 2.69 13.51 -5.70
N LEU A 68 3.43 14.40 -6.38
CA LEU A 68 3.49 14.43 -7.84
C LEU A 68 4.06 13.14 -8.43
N VAL A 69 5.18 12.65 -7.89
CA VAL A 69 5.77 11.39 -8.37
C VAL A 69 4.94 10.18 -7.94
N SER A 70 4.25 10.25 -6.79
CA SER A 70 3.31 9.21 -6.34
C SER A 70 2.12 9.11 -7.31
N MET A 71 1.56 10.24 -7.73
CA MET A 71 0.51 10.28 -8.73
C MET A 71 0.98 9.64 -10.05
N ALA A 72 2.15 10.01 -10.55
CA ALA A 72 2.72 9.41 -11.75
C ALA A 72 2.89 7.88 -11.60
N GLY A 73 3.42 7.41 -10.47
CA GLY A 73 3.58 5.99 -10.17
C GLY A 73 2.24 5.23 -10.17
N SER A 74 1.20 5.83 -9.58
CA SER A 74 -0.13 5.21 -9.48
C SER A 74 -0.83 5.03 -10.83
N PHE A 75 -0.56 5.91 -11.80
CA PHE A 75 -1.10 5.80 -13.17
C PHE A 75 -0.24 4.93 -14.09
N LEU A 76 1.07 5.02 -13.99
CA LEU A 76 1.97 4.30 -14.90
C LEU A 76 2.09 2.82 -14.53
N MET A 77 2.11 2.48 -13.24
CA MET A 77 2.36 1.11 -12.81
C MET A 77 1.27 0.10 -13.24
N PRO A 78 -0.03 0.43 -13.23
CA PRO A 78 -1.06 -0.42 -13.81
C PRO A 78 -0.84 -0.76 -15.29
N LEU A 79 -0.28 0.17 -16.08
CA LEU A 79 0.01 -0.07 -17.50
C LEU A 79 1.11 -1.12 -17.69
N PHE A 80 2.16 -1.08 -16.85
CA PHE A 80 3.19 -2.11 -16.84
C PHE A 80 2.67 -3.44 -16.31
N ALA A 81 1.82 -3.41 -15.29
CA ALA A 81 1.20 -4.60 -14.72
C ALA A 81 0.31 -5.33 -15.74
N ALA A 82 -0.47 -4.59 -16.53
CA ALA A 82 -1.33 -5.15 -17.57
C ALA A 82 -0.55 -5.84 -18.70
N ARG A 83 0.69 -5.43 -18.95
CA ARG A 83 1.58 -6.01 -19.97
C ARG A 83 2.43 -7.17 -19.45
N SER A 84 2.40 -7.43 -18.16
CA SER A 84 3.22 -8.45 -17.50
C SER A 84 2.38 -9.65 -17.11
N ASP A 85 2.79 -10.84 -17.49
CA ASP A 85 2.16 -12.09 -17.06
C ASP A 85 2.25 -12.38 -15.56
N ASN A 86 3.23 -11.78 -14.89
CA ASN A 86 3.52 -12.02 -13.48
C ASN A 86 4.05 -10.74 -12.83
N GLN A 87 3.27 -10.17 -11.94
CA GLN A 87 3.52 -8.86 -11.35
C GLN A 87 4.41 -8.89 -10.10
N LYS A 88 4.87 -10.07 -9.65
CA LYS A 88 5.61 -10.23 -8.38
C LYS A 88 6.85 -9.35 -8.27
N TRP A 89 7.66 -9.27 -9.33
CA TRP A 89 8.87 -8.46 -9.33
C TRP A 89 8.56 -6.96 -9.42
N LEU A 90 7.51 -6.61 -10.17
CA LEU A 90 7.05 -5.24 -10.27
C LEU A 90 6.60 -4.70 -8.91
N THR A 91 5.84 -5.52 -8.16
CA THR A 91 5.37 -5.18 -6.81
C THR A 91 6.53 -5.12 -5.81
N ALA A 92 7.44 -6.10 -5.87
CA ALA A 92 8.62 -6.12 -5.00
C ALA A 92 9.54 -4.92 -5.24
N ALA A 93 9.80 -4.57 -6.50
CA ALA A 93 10.61 -3.40 -6.85
C ALA A 93 9.97 -2.10 -6.38
N SER A 94 8.64 -1.94 -6.58
CA SER A 94 7.90 -0.77 -6.11
C SER A 94 7.97 -0.62 -4.59
N ALA A 95 7.79 -1.71 -3.84
CA ALA A 95 7.89 -1.69 -2.39
C ALA A 95 9.33 -1.52 -1.90
N ALA A 96 10.34 -2.01 -2.64
CA ALA A 96 11.75 -1.78 -2.32
C ALA A 96 12.12 -0.28 -2.37
N LEU A 97 11.48 0.51 -3.25
CA LEU A 97 11.64 1.96 -3.25
C LEU A 97 11.14 2.59 -1.94
N CYS A 98 10.07 2.06 -1.34
CA CYS A 98 9.62 2.50 -0.01
C CYS A 98 10.62 2.12 1.08
N VAL A 99 11.21 0.92 1.03
CA VAL A 99 12.26 0.48 1.97
C VAL A 99 13.47 1.41 1.87
N ILE A 100 13.93 1.71 0.65
CA ILE A 100 15.06 2.62 0.41
C ILE A 100 14.70 4.03 0.85
N GLY A 101 13.49 4.50 0.59
CA GLY A 101 13.00 5.82 0.98
C GLY A 101 12.99 6.01 2.50
N PHE A 102 12.30 5.15 3.24
CA PHE A 102 12.25 5.23 4.70
C PHE A 102 13.61 4.92 5.35
N GLY A 103 14.30 3.89 4.90
CA GLY A 103 15.62 3.53 5.38
C GLY A 103 16.66 4.64 5.12
N GLY A 104 16.56 5.31 3.98
CA GLY A 104 17.41 6.45 3.65
C GLY A 104 17.09 7.70 4.47
N ILE A 105 15.81 7.96 4.75
CA ILE A 105 15.41 9.02 5.68
C ILE A 105 15.90 8.68 7.11
N TRP A 106 15.84 7.42 7.52
CA TRP A 106 16.29 6.98 8.85
C TRP A 106 17.82 7.08 9.04
N ALA A 107 18.60 6.50 8.14
CA ALA A 107 20.04 6.35 8.29
C ALA A 107 20.87 7.38 7.49
N GLY A 108 20.23 8.12 6.57
CA GLY A 108 20.89 9.04 5.65
C GLY A 108 21.07 10.45 6.20
N SER A 109 21.84 11.26 5.45
CA SER A 109 21.98 12.68 5.77
C SER A 109 20.79 13.49 5.25
N VAL A 110 20.48 14.60 5.92
CA VAL A 110 19.37 15.52 5.55
C VAL A 110 19.53 16.07 4.12
N SER A 111 20.76 16.23 3.65
CA SER A 111 21.03 16.69 2.27
C SER A 111 20.53 15.72 1.21
N LEU A 112 20.41 14.43 1.49
CA LEU A 112 19.87 13.40 0.62
C LEU A 112 18.37 13.14 0.81
N ALA A 113 17.74 13.76 1.81
CA ALA A 113 16.31 13.58 2.10
C ALA A 113 15.41 13.81 0.86
N PRO A 114 15.62 14.82 0.01
CA PRO A 114 14.79 15.00 -1.20
C PRO A 114 14.82 13.78 -2.12
N LEU A 115 15.97 13.13 -2.30
CA LEU A 115 16.10 11.91 -3.10
C LEU A 115 15.27 10.77 -2.50
N PHE A 116 15.42 10.52 -1.19
CA PHE A 116 14.69 9.44 -0.51
C PHE A 116 13.18 9.68 -0.50
N ILE A 117 12.75 10.95 -0.40
CA ILE A 117 11.34 11.34 -0.48
C ILE A 117 10.76 11.09 -1.88
N LEU A 118 11.51 11.37 -2.94
CA LEU A 118 11.09 11.06 -4.31
C LEU A 118 10.99 9.55 -4.53
N LEU A 119 11.96 8.76 -4.05
CA LEU A 119 11.90 7.29 -4.12
C LEU A 119 10.69 6.74 -3.35
N LEU A 120 10.43 7.28 -2.17
CA LEU A 120 9.26 6.94 -1.36
C LEU A 120 7.95 7.28 -2.10
N GLY A 121 7.87 8.44 -2.73
CA GLY A 121 6.71 8.85 -3.52
C GLY A 121 6.46 7.91 -4.71
N VAL A 122 7.50 7.62 -5.51
CA VAL A 122 7.38 6.66 -6.64
C VAL A 122 6.95 5.29 -6.13
N GLY A 123 7.59 4.78 -5.06
CA GLY A 123 7.28 3.48 -4.47
C GLY A 123 5.84 3.40 -3.96
N SER A 124 5.43 4.41 -3.20
CA SER A 124 4.08 4.50 -2.61
C SER A 124 2.99 4.56 -3.69
N GLY A 125 3.12 5.44 -4.69
CA GLY A 125 2.17 5.53 -5.78
C GLY A 125 2.11 4.25 -6.62
N SER A 126 3.26 3.66 -6.90
CA SER A 126 3.35 2.40 -7.66
C SER A 126 2.70 1.24 -6.93
N THR A 127 2.93 1.09 -5.62
CA THR A 127 2.29 0.03 -4.80
C THR A 127 0.78 0.23 -4.70
N PHE A 128 0.30 1.47 -4.60
CA PHE A 128 -1.12 1.78 -4.62
C PHE A 128 -1.75 1.41 -5.98
N GLY A 129 -1.16 1.85 -7.09
CA GLY A 129 -1.66 1.51 -8.43
C GLY A 129 -1.71 0.00 -8.67
N LEU A 130 -0.70 -0.75 -8.20
CA LEU A 130 -0.68 -2.21 -8.26
C LEU A 130 -1.76 -2.85 -7.39
N ALA A 131 -2.00 -2.33 -6.18
CA ALA A 131 -3.07 -2.83 -5.32
C ALA A 131 -4.45 -2.69 -5.99
N ILE A 132 -4.72 -1.55 -6.62
CA ILE A 132 -5.98 -1.31 -7.34
C ILE A 132 -6.13 -2.24 -8.56
N VAL A 133 -5.08 -2.40 -9.35
CA VAL A 133 -5.17 -3.25 -10.55
C VAL A 133 -5.31 -4.73 -10.21
N PHE A 134 -4.84 -5.17 -9.04
CA PHE A 134 -5.02 -6.55 -8.57
C PHE A 134 -6.48 -6.92 -8.36
N PHE A 135 -7.37 -5.96 -8.07
CA PHE A 135 -8.81 -6.26 -7.97
C PHE A 135 -9.35 -6.88 -9.27
N SER A 136 -8.91 -6.38 -10.42
CA SER A 136 -9.28 -6.94 -11.72
C SER A 136 -8.44 -8.14 -12.10
N LEU A 137 -7.11 -8.07 -11.94
CA LEU A 137 -6.20 -9.14 -12.38
C LEU A 137 -6.32 -10.43 -11.56
N ARG A 138 -6.89 -10.38 -10.36
CA ARG A 138 -7.07 -11.55 -9.46
C ARG A 138 -8.52 -12.03 -9.42
N SER A 139 -9.40 -11.49 -10.26
CA SER A 139 -10.81 -11.84 -10.35
C SER A 139 -11.16 -12.28 -11.75
N ARG A 140 -12.09 -13.24 -11.85
CA ARG A 140 -12.59 -13.76 -13.13
C ARG A 140 -13.87 -13.05 -13.58
N THR A 141 -14.61 -12.46 -12.64
CA THR A 141 -15.87 -11.75 -12.92
C THR A 141 -15.86 -10.37 -12.27
N THR A 142 -16.69 -9.47 -12.79
CA THR A 142 -16.85 -8.12 -12.23
C THR A 142 -17.37 -8.14 -10.80
N GLU A 143 -18.24 -9.10 -10.45
CA GLU A 143 -18.73 -9.26 -9.09
C GLU A 143 -17.61 -9.66 -8.13
N GLN A 144 -16.72 -10.56 -8.56
CA GLN A 144 -15.52 -10.93 -7.76
C GLN A 144 -14.60 -9.74 -7.59
N ALA A 145 -14.34 -8.96 -8.64
CA ALA A 145 -13.50 -7.77 -8.58
C ALA A 145 -14.08 -6.71 -7.62
N SER A 146 -15.39 -6.47 -7.71
CA SER A 146 -16.09 -5.55 -6.80
C SER A 146 -16.04 -6.02 -5.33
N ALA A 147 -16.27 -7.31 -5.09
CA ALA A 147 -16.24 -7.86 -3.73
C ALA A 147 -14.82 -7.90 -3.16
N LEU A 148 -13.78 -8.21 -3.97
CA LEU A 148 -12.38 -8.12 -3.59
C LEU A 148 -11.96 -6.69 -3.27
N SER A 149 -12.36 -5.73 -4.11
CA SER A 149 -12.14 -4.30 -3.89
C SER A 149 -12.78 -3.84 -2.57
N GLY A 150 -14.05 -4.20 -2.33
CA GLY A 150 -14.74 -3.87 -1.08
C GLY A 150 -14.05 -4.46 0.14
N MET A 151 -13.66 -5.74 0.12
CA MET A 151 -12.93 -6.40 1.20
C MET A 151 -11.58 -5.72 1.45
N ALA A 152 -10.76 -5.56 0.40
CA ALA A 152 -9.41 -5.05 0.51
C ALA A 152 -9.37 -3.60 0.98
N GLN A 153 -10.25 -2.74 0.47
CA GLN A 153 -10.29 -1.33 0.86
C GLN A 153 -10.88 -1.16 2.27
N SER A 154 -11.96 -1.87 2.62
CA SER A 154 -12.55 -1.74 3.96
C SER A 154 -11.57 -2.19 5.04
N ILE A 155 -11.03 -3.40 4.95
CA ILE A 155 -10.09 -3.93 5.95
C ILE A 155 -8.76 -3.16 5.87
N GLY A 156 -8.27 -2.90 4.65
CA GLY A 156 -7.01 -2.22 4.43
C GLY A 156 -7.00 -0.80 4.99
N TYR A 157 -8.07 -0.03 4.81
CA TYR A 157 -8.15 1.34 5.35
C TYR A 157 -8.42 1.37 6.85
N ILE A 158 -9.16 0.38 7.41
CA ILE A 158 -9.26 0.24 8.87
C ILE A 158 -7.86 0.01 9.46
N LEU A 159 -7.09 -0.91 8.89
CA LEU A 159 -5.71 -1.15 9.32
C LEU A 159 -4.84 0.10 9.18
N ALA A 160 -4.95 0.81 8.06
CA ALA A 160 -4.19 2.02 7.77
C ALA A 160 -4.53 3.19 8.70
N ALA A 161 -5.76 3.29 9.18
CA ALA A 161 -6.19 4.35 10.09
C ALA A 161 -5.42 4.35 11.42
N PHE A 162 -4.95 3.18 11.86
CA PHE A 162 -4.12 3.07 13.07
C PHE A 162 -2.65 3.47 12.83
N GLY A 163 -2.19 3.49 11.57
CA GLY A 163 -0.79 3.74 11.22
C GLY A 163 -0.24 5.04 11.80
N PRO A 164 -0.78 6.22 11.45
CA PRO A 164 -0.29 7.50 11.95
C PRO A 164 -0.33 7.62 13.48
N THR A 165 -1.39 7.13 14.12
CA THR A 165 -1.54 7.16 15.59
C THR A 165 -0.50 6.30 16.27
N LEU A 166 -0.30 5.05 15.81
CA LEU A 166 0.72 4.15 16.37
C LEU A 166 2.13 4.69 16.13
N PHE A 167 2.37 5.30 14.99
CA PHE A 167 3.67 5.88 14.66
C PHE A 167 4.00 7.08 15.57
N GLY A 168 3.04 8.00 15.79
CA GLY A 168 3.20 9.09 16.74
C GLY A 168 3.36 8.60 18.17
N TYR A 169 2.59 7.60 18.59
CA TYR A 169 2.74 6.99 19.92
C TYR A 169 4.13 6.37 20.14
N LEU A 170 4.70 5.73 19.12
CA LEU A 170 6.09 5.22 19.21
C LEU A 170 7.10 6.35 19.36
N HIS A 171 6.89 7.48 18.68
CA HIS A 171 7.70 8.68 18.86
C HIS A 171 7.62 9.21 20.30
N ASP A 172 6.41 9.36 20.85
CA ASP A 172 6.19 9.86 22.20
C ASP A 172 6.84 8.96 23.28
N LEU A 173 6.81 7.65 23.07
CA LEU A 173 7.45 6.68 23.97
C LEU A 173 8.98 6.68 23.86
N SER A 174 9.53 6.84 22.68
CA SER A 174 10.99 6.76 22.45
C SER A 174 11.70 8.11 22.57
N GLY A 175 10.94 9.22 22.46
CA GLY A 175 11.47 10.58 22.47
C GLY A 175 12.31 10.94 21.24
N ASN A 176 12.18 10.17 20.14
CA ASN A 176 12.92 10.38 18.89
C ASN A 176 12.23 9.69 17.72
N TRP A 177 12.60 10.06 16.48
CA TRP A 177 12.06 9.46 15.25
C TRP A 177 12.78 8.17 14.80
N ASP A 178 13.89 7.78 15.42
CA ASP A 178 14.66 6.61 14.98
C ASP A 178 13.88 5.31 15.17
N THR A 179 13.22 5.16 16.34
CA THR A 179 12.38 3.99 16.62
C THR A 179 11.18 3.88 15.66
N PRO A 180 10.35 4.92 15.46
CA PRO A 180 9.28 4.89 14.46
C PRO A 180 9.80 4.62 13.05
N LEU A 181 10.92 5.24 12.63
CA LEU A 181 11.49 5.04 11.30
C LEU A 181 12.01 3.61 11.09
N ALA A 182 12.60 2.99 12.11
CA ALA A 182 12.98 1.57 12.07
C ALA A 182 11.74 0.68 11.86
N VAL A 183 10.66 0.93 12.61
CA VAL A 183 9.41 0.18 12.53
C VAL A 183 8.79 0.33 11.14
N ILE A 184 8.65 1.55 10.60
CA ILE A 184 8.02 1.76 9.29
C ILE A 184 8.87 1.19 8.15
N THR A 185 10.20 1.20 8.28
CA THR A 185 11.10 0.52 7.35
C THR A 185 10.84 -1.00 7.39
N GLY A 186 10.65 -1.58 8.57
CA GLY A 186 10.23 -2.97 8.73
C GLY A 186 8.87 -3.27 8.09
N VAL A 187 7.89 -2.38 8.28
CA VAL A 187 6.57 -2.47 7.62
C VAL A 187 6.71 -2.41 6.10
N SER A 188 7.63 -1.60 5.57
CA SER A 188 7.92 -1.54 4.13
C SER A 188 8.46 -2.86 3.59
N ILE A 189 9.31 -3.55 4.34
CA ILE A 189 9.81 -4.90 3.99
C ILE A 189 8.65 -5.90 3.98
N ILE A 190 7.78 -5.86 4.99
CA ILE A 190 6.59 -6.72 5.05
C ILE A 190 5.69 -6.44 3.85
N THR A 191 5.50 -5.16 3.48
CA THR A 191 4.76 -4.75 2.27
C THR A 191 5.36 -5.37 1.02
N ALA A 192 6.69 -5.41 0.89
CA ALA A 192 7.37 -6.04 -0.23
C ALA A 192 7.11 -7.56 -0.30
N LEU A 193 7.13 -8.26 0.84
CA LEU A 193 6.85 -9.69 0.92
C LEU A 193 5.41 -10.03 0.52
N PHE A 194 4.43 -9.31 1.08
CA PHE A 194 3.02 -9.51 0.72
C PHE A 194 2.72 -9.07 -0.71
N GLY A 195 3.34 -7.97 -1.18
CA GLY A 195 3.24 -7.52 -2.55
C GLY A 195 3.81 -8.54 -3.54
N TYR A 196 4.97 -9.12 -3.25
CA TYR A 196 5.54 -10.21 -4.04
C TYR A 196 4.59 -11.41 -4.11
N ALA A 197 4.01 -11.80 -2.97
CA ALA A 197 3.07 -12.93 -2.90
C ALA A 197 1.76 -12.62 -3.65
N ALA A 198 1.17 -11.44 -3.49
CA ALA A 198 -0.04 -10.99 -4.19
C ALA A 198 0.19 -10.81 -5.70
N GLY A 199 1.42 -10.46 -6.10
CA GLY A 199 1.84 -10.31 -7.49
C GLY A 199 2.06 -11.61 -8.25
N ARG A 200 2.05 -12.80 -7.60
CA ARG A 200 2.16 -14.10 -8.26
C ARG A 200 0.92 -14.42 -9.07
N LYS A 201 1.07 -15.21 -10.13
CA LYS A 201 -0.07 -15.72 -10.92
C LYS A 201 -1.04 -16.47 -10.00
N GLY A 202 -2.33 -16.18 -10.14
CA GLY A 202 -3.42 -16.81 -9.41
C GLY A 202 -4.63 -15.88 -9.37
N ASP A 203 -5.79 -16.46 -9.11
CA ASP A 203 -7.04 -15.74 -8.91
C ASP A 203 -7.69 -16.13 -7.57
N VAL A 204 -8.75 -15.44 -7.19
CA VAL A 204 -9.46 -15.67 -5.93
C VAL A 204 -10.12 -17.05 -5.82
N ASP A 205 -10.25 -17.78 -6.91
CA ASP A 205 -10.78 -19.16 -6.95
C ASP A 205 -9.66 -20.22 -6.86
N ALA A 206 -8.38 -19.83 -6.95
CA ALA A 206 -7.25 -20.74 -6.78
C ALA A 206 -7.20 -21.27 -5.33
N ARG A 207 -7.22 -22.61 -5.18
CA ARG A 207 -7.12 -23.35 -3.92
C ARG A 207 -5.66 -23.50 -3.49
#